data_ceb49562056a4e74e63eba6259cf4f84
#
_entry.id   ceb49562056a4e74e63eba6259cf4f84
#
_cell.length_a   1.000
_cell.length_b   1.000
_cell.length_c   1.000
_cell.angle_alpha   90.00
_cell.angle_beta   90.00
_cell.angle_gamma   90.00
#
_symmetry.space_group_name_H-M   'P 1'
#
loop_
_entity.id
_entity.type
_entity.pdbx_description
1 polymer ?
#
loop_
_entity_poly.entity_id
_entity_poly.type
_entity_poly.pdbx_seq_one_letter_code
_entity_poly.pdbx_strand_id
1 'polypeptide(L)'
;MKKLILVTSPPACGKTFISKQLAKALNHVVYLDKDTLIPLSKQIFAVAHQPYDRSSIFFEKYIRDLEYRVVLDLAMEALEYDDIVLINAPFTQEIRDLDYITILRAELKKKQAELVVIWVDTNPKVCHQRMIDRASDRDMWKLNHWDEYILGVNFNPPLSLKLENQPDSLLIFHNSSNEEFEESMKTIVAQLEAAVADRVEIPRTRY
;
A
#
# COMPACT_ATOMS: atom_id res chain seq x y z
N MET A 1 -13.67 -14.57 2.86
CA MET A 1 -13.09 -14.37 1.51
C MET A 1 -11.66 -13.90 1.68
N LYS A 2 -10.71 -14.35 0.81
CA LYS A 2 -9.30 -13.91 0.86
C LYS A 2 -9.21 -12.41 0.57
N LYS A 3 -8.17 -11.74 1.06
CA LYS A 3 -8.00 -10.30 0.90
C LYS A 3 -6.60 -9.94 0.41
N LEU A 4 -6.54 -9.14 -0.66
CA LEU A 4 -5.36 -8.36 -1.00
C LEU A 4 -5.54 -6.95 -0.42
N ILE A 5 -4.69 -6.58 0.52
CA ILE A 5 -4.72 -5.27 1.17
C ILE A 5 -3.61 -4.40 0.60
N LEU A 6 -3.94 -3.28 -0.02
CA LEU A 6 -2.98 -2.27 -0.45
C LEU A 6 -2.98 -1.12 0.57
N VAL A 7 -1.89 -0.96 1.31
CA VAL A 7 -1.70 0.22 2.17
C VAL A 7 -0.98 1.28 1.37
N THR A 8 -1.64 2.40 1.15
CA THR A 8 -1.18 3.46 0.24
C THR A 8 -1.36 4.85 0.84
N SER A 9 -0.55 5.77 0.41
CA SER A 9 -0.59 7.18 0.81
C SER A 9 0.39 8.03 0.02
N PRO A 10 0.26 9.36 0.07
CA PRO A 10 1.35 10.27 -0.24
C PRO A 10 2.59 10.02 0.64
N PRO A 11 3.76 10.58 0.26
CA PRO A 11 4.98 10.48 1.06
C PRO A 11 4.82 11.04 2.49
N ALA A 12 5.53 10.43 3.44
CA ALA A 12 5.60 10.80 4.86
C ALA A 12 4.28 10.70 5.69
N CYS A 13 3.21 10.15 5.12
CA CYS A 13 1.97 9.88 5.87
C CYS A 13 2.09 8.72 6.89
N GLY A 14 3.23 8.03 6.98
CA GLY A 14 3.45 6.94 7.94
C GLY A 14 3.10 5.54 7.42
N LYS A 15 2.83 5.40 6.13
CA LYS A 15 2.41 4.15 5.47
C LYS A 15 3.19 2.91 5.93
N THR A 16 4.52 2.92 5.88
CA THR A 16 5.35 1.76 6.23
C THR A 16 5.21 1.36 7.71
N PHE A 17 5.11 2.35 8.61
CA PHE A 17 4.89 2.08 10.03
C PHE A 17 3.53 1.42 10.25
N ILE A 18 2.47 2.00 9.69
CA ILE A 18 1.10 1.50 9.79
C ILE A 18 1.00 0.09 9.20
N SER A 19 1.54 -0.15 8.00
CA SER A 19 1.53 -1.46 7.36
C SER A 19 2.15 -2.54 8.23
N LYS A 20 3.27 -2.23 8.91
CA LYS A 20 3.94 -3.16 9.83
C LYS A 20 3.13 -3.39 11.10
N GLN A 21 2.45 -2.36 11.63
CA GLN A 21 1.59 -2.52 12.80
C GLN A 21 0.34 -3.34 12.48
N LEU A 22 -0.29 -3.10 11.33
CA LEU A 22 -1.42 -3.91 10.85
C LEU A 22 -1.01 -5.37 10.65
N ALA A 23 0.15 -5.62 10.02
CA ALA A 23 0.66 -6.98 9.82
C ALA A 23 0.98 -7.72 11.13
N LYS A 24 1.32 -6.99 12.21
CA LYS A 24 1.52 -7.59 13.54
C LYS A 24 0.21 -7.84 14.29
N ALA A 25 -0.80 -7.00 14.05
CA ALA A 25 -2.08 -7.07 14.73
C ALA A 25 -3.02 -8.11 14.12
N LEU A 26 -2.95 -8.30 12.80
CA LEU A 26 -3.76 -9.27 12.06
C LEU A 26 -3.15 -10.67 12.15
N ASN A 27 -4.01 -11.69 12.20
CA ASN A 27 -3.60 -13.09 12.19
C ASN A 27 -3.41 -13.57 10.73
N HIS A 28 -2.40 -14.44 10.51
CA HIS A 28 -2.17 -15.10 9.22
C HIS A 28 -2.04 -14.12 8.04
N VAL A 29 -1.09 -13.17 8.15
CA VAL A 29 -0.84 -12.14 7.14
C VAL A 29 0.51 -12.34 6.48
N VAL A 30 0.53 -12.42 5.16
CA VAL A 30 1.76 -12.26 4.37
C VAL A 30 1.99 -10.77 4.14
N TYR A 31 3.08 -10.23 4.70
CA TYR A 31 3.49 -8.84 4.52
C TYR A 31 4.52 -8.71 3.41
N LEU A 32 4.22 -7.89 2.41
CA LEU A 32 5.11 -7.58 1.29
C LEU A 32 5.43 -6.09 1.26
N ASP A 33 6.71 -5.75 1.20
CA ASP A 33 7.18 -4.38 1.07
C ASP A 33 7.86 -4.19 -0.29
N LYS A 34 7.30 -3.32 -1.13
CA LYS A 34 7.86 -3.02 -2.46
C LYS A 34 9.31 -2.54 -2.36
N ASP A 35 9.69 -1.87 -1.28
CA ASP A 35 11.04 -1.36 -1.12
C ASP A 35 12.09 -2.46 -0.89
N THR A 36 11.68 -3.72 -0.65
CA THR A 36 12.59 -4.88 -0.66
C THR A 36 13.20 -5.14 -2.04
N LEU A 37 12.62 -4.59 -3.11
CA LEU A 37 13.15 -4.66 -4.47
C LEU A 37 14.24 -3.62 -4.77
N ILE A 38 14.46 -2.64 -3.88
CA ILE A 38 15.46 -1.58 -4.08
C ILE A 38 16.86 -2.10 -4.40
N PRO A 39 17.39 -3.16 -3.75
CA PRO A 39 18.71 -3.69 -4.11
C PRO A 39 18.80 -4.16 -5.56
N LEU A 40 17.75 -4.79 -6.09
CA LEU A 40 17.69 -5.19 -7.51
C LEU A 40 17.65 -3.97 -8.44
N SER A 41 16.82 -2.98 -8.08
CA SER A 41 16.74 -1.73 -8.85
C SER A 41 18.08 -0.99 -8.89
N LYS A 42 18.80 -0.93 -7.77
CA LYS A 42 20.17 -0.36 -7.72
C LYS A 42 21.12 -1.09 -8.67
N GLN A 43 21.03 -2.42 -8.72
CA GLN A 43 21.87 -3.21 -9.63
C GLN A 43 21.53 -2.94 -11.09
N ILE A 44 20.24 -2.75 -11.43
CA ILE A 44 19.84 -2.37 -12.80
C ILE A 44 20.46 -1.02 -13.19
N PHE A 45 20.40 -0.01 -12.31
CA PHE A 45 21.07 1.27 -12.56
C PHE A 45 22.58 1.11 -12.78
N ALA A 46 23.25 0.29 -11.95
CA ALA A 46 24.68 0.05 -12.06
C ALA A 46 25.04 -0.62 -13.39
N VAL A 47 24.35 -1.67 -13.80
CA VAL A 47 24.59 -2.38 -15.06
C VAL A 47 24.29 -1.51 -16.28
N ALA A 48 23.28 -0.63 -16.18
CA ALA A 48 22.93 0.32 -17.23
C ALA A 48 23.83 1.57 -17.25
N HIS A 49 24.83 1.67 -16.36
CA HIS A 49 25.69 2.84 -16.20
C HIS A 49 24.91 4.15 -16.00
N GLN A 50 23.78 4.08 -15.26
CA GLN A 50 22.95 5.22 -14.93
C GLN A 50 23.15 5.64 -13.48
N PRO A 51 23.13 6.95 -13.15
CA PRO A 51 23.08 7.42 -11.77
C PRO A 51 21.82 6.88 -11.06
N TYR A 52 21.99 6.44 -9.81
CA TYR A 52 20.85 5.96 -9.03
C TYR A 52 19.94 7.13 -8.63
N ASP A 53 18.82 7.25 -9.33
CA ASP A 53 17.76 8.22 -9.05
C ASP A 53 16.38 7.64 -9.37
N ARG A 54 15.58 7.44 -8.33
CA ARG A 54 14.21 6.89 -8.45
C ARG A 54 13.18 7.92 -8.95
N SER A 55 13.60 9.14 -9.23
CA SER A 55 12.77 10.18 -9.87
C SER A 55 13.15 10.37 -11.35
N SER A 56 14.15 9.62 -11.84
CA SER A 56 14.66 9.76 -13.20
C SER A 56 13.70 9.17 -14.24
N ILE A 57 13.79 9.67 -15.48
CA ILE A 57 13.09 9.10 -16.64
C ILE A 57 13.47 7.62 -16.84
N PHE A 58 14.74 7.27 -16.54
CA PHE A 58 15.20 5.88 -16.62
C PHE A 58 14.44 4.98 -15.66
N PHE A 59 14.26 5.40 -14.40
CA PHE A 59 13.50 4.65 -13.42
C PHE A 59 12.04 4.47 -13.85
N GLU A 60 11.37 5.56 -14.21
CA GLU A 60 9.96 5.52 -14.64
C GLU A 60 9.75 4.59 -15.84
N LYS A 61 10.65 4.64 -16.81
CA LYS A 61 10.51 3.90 -18.07
C LYS A 61 10.85 2.40 -17.96
N TYR A 62 11.83 2.04 -17.13
CA TYR A 62 12.41 0.70 -17.18
C TYR A 62 12.31 -0.10 -15.88
N ILE A 63 12.02 0.54 -14.75
CA ILE A 63 12.10 -0.12 -13.44
C ILE A 63 10.78 -0.03 -12.66
N ARG A 64 10.16 1.14 -12.62
CA ARG A 64 9.02 1.41 -11.73
C ARG A 64 7.92 0.36 -11.87
N ASP A 65 7.38 0.18 -13.05
CA ASP A 65 6.24 -0.71 -13.27
C ASP A 65 6.60 -2.19 -13.03
N LEU A 66 7.86 -2.56 -13.26
CA LEU A 66 8.34 -3.90 -12.92
C LEU A 66 8.39 -4.15 -11.41
N GLU A 67 8.79 -3.16 -10.59
CA GLU A 67 8.70 -3.28 -9.13
C GLU A 67 7.27 -3.51 -8.64
N TYR A 68 6.29 -2.76 -9.18
CA TYR A 68 4.88 -2.94 -8.84
C TYR A 68 4.35 -4.28 -9.30
N ARG A 69 4.71 -4.70 -10.50
CA ARG A 69 4.31 -6.00 -11.03
C ARG A 69 4.85 -7.16 -10.19
N VAL A 70 6.15 -7.16 -9.87
CA VAL A 70 6.76 -8.22 -9.06
C VAL A 70 6.10 -8.34 -7.70
N VAL A 71 5.82 -7.23 -7.00
CA VAL A 71 5.18 -7.30 -5.69
C VAL A 71 3.72 -7.79 -5.78
N LEU A 72 3.02 -7.48 -6.88
CA LEU A 72 1.68 -8.01 -7.13
C LEU A 72 1.70 -9.48 -7.50
N ASP A 73 2.62 -9.93 -8.35
CA ASP A 73 2.78 -11.34 -8.71
C ASP A 73 3.08 -12.19 -7.47
N LEU A 74 3.96 -11.72 -6.57
CA LEU A 74 4.22 -12.35 -5.27
C LEU A 74 2.97 -12.39 -4.38
N ALA A 75 2.17 -11.33 -4.38
CA ALA A 75 0.93 -11.30 -3.62
C ALA A 75 -0.11 -12.27 -4.19
N MET A 76 -0.23 -12.34 -5.51
CA MET A 76 -1.12 -13.29 -6.16
C MET A 76 -0.73 -14.73 -5.90
N GLU A 77 0.56 -15.05 -5.83
CA GLU A 77 1.06 -16.36 -5.42
C GLU A 77 0.77 -16.62 -3.94
N ALA A 78 1.08 -15.69 -3.05
CA ALA A 78 0.83 -15.83 -1.62
C ALA A 78 -0.65 -16.09 -1.29
N LEU A 79 -1.58 -15.52 -2.07
CA LEU A 79 -3.02 -15.79 -1.93
C LEU A 79 -3.43 -17.24 -2.24
N GLU A 80 -2.57 -18.07 -2.84
CA GLU A 80 -2.85 -19.52 -2.97
C GLU A 80 -2.76 -20.21 -1.60
N TYR A 81 -1.90 -19.73 -0.72
CA TYR A 81 -1.51 -20.39 0.53
C TYR A 81 -2.04 -19.70 1.78
N ASP A 82 -2.34 -18.40 1.70
CA ASP A 82 -2.79 -17.61 2.83
C ASP A 82 -4.03 -16.77 2.48
N ASP A 83 -4.73 -16.32 3.52
CA ASP A 83 -6.01 -15.63 3.38
C ASP A 83 -5.88 -14.12 3.30
N ILE A 84 -4.80 -13.57 3.86
CA ILE A 84 -4.56 -12.13 3.88
C ILE A 84 -3.15 -11.84 3.38
N VAL A 85 -3.06 -11.06 2.32
CA VAL A 85 -1.79 -10.52 1.82
C VAL A 85 -1.85 -9.00 1.88
N LEU A 86 -0.87 -8.39 2.56
CA LEU A 86 -0.77 -6.95 2.73
C LEU A 86 0.46 -6.42 1.99
N ILE A 87 0.26 -5.50 1.06
CA ILE A 87 1.33 -4.81 0.33
C ILE A 87 1.51 -3.40 0.87
N ASN A 88 2.73 -3.08 1.28
CA ASN A 88 3.21 -1.73 1.54
C ASN A 88 3.83 -1.14 0.28
N ALA A 89 3.08 -0.31 -0.44
CA ALA A 89 3.58 0.40 -1.63
C ALA A 89 2.78 1.69 -1.88
N PRO A 90 3.33 2.70 -2.54
CA PRO A 90 2.60 3.95 -2.80
C PRO A 90 1.31 3.76 -3.61
N PHE A 91 1.34 3.06 -4.74
CA PHE A 91 0.20 2.82 -5.64
C PHE A 91 -0.62 4.09 -5.98
N THR A 92 -0.03 5.29 -5.87
CA THR A 92 -0.76 6.56 -5.95
C THR A 92 -1.33 6.86 -7.33
N GLN A 93 -0.75 6.30 -8.38
CA GLN A 93 -1.27 6.38 -9.75
C GLN A 93 -2.30 5.26 -9.98
N GLU A 94 -1.94 4.03 -9.65
CA GLU A 94 -2.69 2.80 -9.90
C GLU A 94 -4.07 2.80 -9.23
N ILE A 95 -4.16 3.28 -7.99
CA ILE A 95 -5.45 3.36 -7.26
C ILE A 95 -6.40 4.43 -7.81
N ARG A 96 -5.93 5.31 -8.70
CA ARG A 96 -6.74 6.34 -9.35
C ARG A 96 -7.06 6.00 -10.80
N ASP A 97 -6.46 4.95 -11.33
CA ASP A 97 -6.76 4.37 -12.63
C ASP A 97 -7.86 3.30 -12.46
N LEU A 98 -9.09 3.65 -12.88
CA LEU A 98 -10.26 2.77 -12.72
C LEU A 98 -10.15 1.51 -13.58
N ASP A 99 -9.50 1.57 -14.73
CA ASP A 99 -9.29 0.41 -15.59
C ASP A 99 -8.32 -0.56 -14.94
N TYR A 100 -7.21 -0.04 -14.38
CA TYR A 100 -6.26 -0.84 -13.60
C TYR A 100 -6.94 -1.55 -12.42
N ILE A 101 -7.71 -0.82 -11.63
CA ILE A 101 -8.44 -1.39 -10.48
C ILE A 101 -9.47 -2.42 -10.90
N THR A 102 -10.18 -2.19 -12.01
CA THR A 102 -11.17 -3.12 -12.55
C THR A 102 -10.50 -4.44 -12.97
N ILE A 103 -9.37 -4.37 -13.65
CA ILE A 103 -8.57 -5.54 -14.05
C ILE A 103 -8.07 -6.27 -12.80
N LEU A 104 -7.48 -5.56 -11.84
CA LEU A 104 -6.97 -6.15 -10.60
C LEU A 104 -8.08 -6.89 -9.82
N ARG A 105 -9.25 -6.28 -9.67
CA ARG A 105 -10.41 -6.91 -9.02
C ARG A 105 -10.88 -8.15 -9.77
N ALA A 106 -10.87 -8.14 -11.09
CA ALA A 106 -11.23 -9.31 -11.91
C ALA A 106 -10.24 -10.46 -11.71
N GLU A 107 -8.94 -10.20 -11.64
CA GLU A 107 -7.91 -11.22 -11.35
C GLU A 107 -8.06 -11.77 -9.91
N LEU A 108 -8.29 -10.91 -8.93
CA LEU A 108 -8.53 -11.33 -7.54
C LEU A 108 -9.79 -12.22 -7.41
N LYS A 109 -10.86 -11.88 -8.14
CA LYS A 109 -12.09 -12.68 -8.14
C LYS A 109 -11.85 -14.12 -8.62
N LYS A 110 -10.96 -14.35 -9.59
CA LYS A 110 -10.56 -15.71 -10.01
C LYS A 110 -9.91 -16.51 -8.89
N LYS A 111 -9.28 -15.83 -7.93
CA LYS A 111 -8.64 -16.42 -6.74
C LYS A 111 -9.56 -16.41 -5.49
N GLN A 112 -10.83 -16.08 -5.65
CA GLN A 112 -11.80 -15.91 -4.55
C GLN A 112 -11.32 -14.89 -3.51
N ALA A 113 -10.64 -13.85 -3.99
CA ALA A 113 -10.09 -12.78 -3.17
C ALA A 113 -10.76 -11.44 -3.50
N GLU A 114 -10.73 -10.52 -2.54
CA GLU A 114 -11.21 -9.15 -2.65
C GLU A 114 -10.07 -8.16 -2.48
N LEU A 115 -10.19 -7.02 -3.18
CA LEU A 115 -9.28 -5.90 -3.01
C LEU A 115 -9.77 -5.01 -1.86
N VAL A 116 -8.90 -4.77 -0.89
CA VAL A 116 -9.06 -3.77 0.16
C VAL A 116 -7.98 -2.70 -0.02
N VAL A 117 -8.37 -1.44 -0.10
CA VAL A 117 -7.42 -0.32 -0.14
C VAL A 117 -7.49 0.41 1.20
N ILE A 118 -6.36 0.51 1.90
CA ILE A 118 -6.22 1.33 3.10
C ILE A 118 -5.49 2.60 2.69
N TRP A 119 -6.22 3.71 2.68
CA TRP A 119 -5.65 5.03 2.46
C TRP A 119 -5.22 5.63 3.79
N VAL A 120 -3.92 5.91 3.94
CA VAL A 120 -3.41 6.60 5.12
C VAL A 120 -3.60 8.09 4.93
N ASP A 121 -4.58 8.63 5.64
CA ASP A 121 -4.92 10.04 5.68
C ASP A 121 -4.12 10.74 6.77
N THR A 122 -3.35 11.75 6.39
CA THR A 122 -2.50 12.51 7.32
C THR A 122 -2.49 13.98 6.89
N ASN A 123 -2.65 14.87 7.85
CA ASN A 123 -2.56 16.30 7.60
C ASN A 123 -1.23 16.65 6.90
N PRO A 124 -1.26 17.38 5.78
CA PRO A 124 -0.05 17.75 5.04
C PRO A 124 1.03 18.44 5.88
N LYS A 125 0.62 19.24 6.88
CA LYS A 125 1.57 19.89 7.81
C LYS A 125 2.31 18.87 8.67
N VAL A 126 1.63 17.80 9.09
CA VAL A 126 2.25 16.67 9.82
C VAL A 126 3.21 15.90 8.92
N CYS A 127 2.83 15.67 7.66
CA CYS A 127 3.73 15.06 6.68
C CYS A 127 4.99 15.90 6.45
N HIS A 128 4.84 17.22 6.35
CA HIS A 128 5.96 18.15 6.22
C HIS A 128 6.92 18.06 7.41
N GLN A 129 6.39 18.13 8.63
CA GLN A 129 7.20 18.00 9.84
C GLN A 129 7.93 16.67 9.90
N ARG A 130 7.25 15.56 9.58
CA ARG A 130 7.86 14.22 9.52
C ARG A 130 8.96 14.11 8.46
N MET A 131 8.89 14.85 7.35
CA MET A 131 9.98 14.91 6.37
C MET A 131 11.19 15.65 6.92
N ILE A 132 10.97 16.77 7.65
CA ILE A 132 12.03 17.53 8.32
C ILE A 132 12.71 16.64 9.37
N ASP A 133 11.96 16.00 10.26
CA ASP A 133 12.47 15.19 11.36
C ASP A 133 13.27 13.97 10.87
N ARG A 134 12.83 13.41 9.76
CA ARG A 134 13.48 12.24 9.12
C ARG A 134 14.80 12.59 8.45
N ALA A 135 15.03 13.85 8.06
CA ALA A 135 16.24 14.39 7.44
C ALA A 135 16.82 13.50 6.30
N SER A 136 15.97 13.00 5.42
CA SER A 136 16.35 12.07 4.35
C SER A 136 16.65 12.80 3.05
N ASP A 137 17.74 12.45 2.36
CA ASP A 137 18.12 13.02 1.06
C ASP A 137 16.99 12.95 0.02
N ARG A 138 16.17 11.90 0.06
CA ARG A 138 15.00 11.75 -0.84
C ARG A 138 13.92 12.81 -0.65
N ASP A 139 13.97 13.57 0.44
CA ASP A 139 12.99 14.61 0.76
C ASP A 139 13.51 16.02 0.55
N MET A 140 14.83 16.20 0.31
CA MET A 140 15.47 17.50 0.19
C MET A 140 14.81 18.39 -0.87
N TRP A 141 14.54 17.83 -2.05
CA TRP A 141 13.87 18.61 -3.10
C TRP A 141 12.47 19.06 -2.66
N LYS A 142 11.69 18.17 -2.05
CA LYS A 142 10.32 18.43 -1.60
C LYS A 142 10.27 19.48 -0.49
N LEU A 143 11.24 19.43 0.44
CA LEU A 143 11.36 20.40 1.53
C LEU A 143 11.76 21.79 1.01
N ASN A 144 12.70 21.83 0.06
CA ASN A 144 13.16 23.09 -0.55
C ASN A 144 12.10 23.73 -1.47
N HIS A 145 11.15 22.93 -1.99
CA HIS A 145 10.10 23.36 -2.93
C HIS A 145 8.71 22.94 -2.41
N TRP A 146 8.48 23.14 -1.11
CA TRP A 146 7.28 22.60 -0.45
C TRP A 146 5.97 23.09 -1.08
N ASP A 147 5.89 24.38 -1.40
CA ASP A 147 4.68 24.98 -1.98
C ASP A 147 4.37 24.42 -3.37
N GLU A 148 5.40 24.17 -4.18
CA GLU A 148 5.27 23.53 -5.49
C GLU A 148 4.92 22.04 -5.34
N TYR A 149 5.60 21.35 -4.43
CA TYR A 149 5.37 19.92 -4.17
C TYR A 149 3.93 19.64 -3.75
N ILE A 150 3.38 20.43 -2.80
CA ILE A 150 2.04 20.21 -2.27
C ILE A 150 0.93 20.43 -3.31
N LEU A 151 1.14 21.32 -4.27
CA LEU A 151 0.21 21.52 -5.39
C LEU A 151 0.16 20.33 -6.35
N GLY A 152 1.26 19.59 -6.47
CA GLY A 152 1.35 18.40 -7.33
C GLY A 152 0.90 17.10 -6.67
N VAL A 153 0.67 17.07 -5.34
CA VAL A 153 0.32 15.86 -4.60
C VAL A 153 -1.15 15.83 -4.22
N ASN A 154 -1.83 14.77 -4.59
CA ASN A 154 -3.22 14.57 -4.20
C ASN A 154 -3.30 13.86 -2.84
N PHE A 155 -3.65 14.59 -1.78
CA PHE A 155 -3.88 14.09 -0.43
C PHE A 155 -5.30 13.57 -0.19
N ASN A 156 -6.23 13.74 -1.15
CA ASN A 156 -7.59 13.30 -0.97
C ASN A 156 -7.70 11.76 -1.10
N PRO A 157 -8.53 11.11 -0.26
CA PRO A 157 -8.82 9.69 -0.41
C PRO A 157 -9.43 9.37 -1.79
N PRO A 158 -9.12 8.19 -2.37
CA PRO A 158 -9.67 7.77 -3.65
C PRO A 158 -11.10 7.21 -3.49
N LEU A 159 -12.08 8.08 -3.22
CA LEU A 159 -13.46 7.70 -2.88
C LEU A 159 -14.16 6.87 -3.97
N SER A 160 -13.71 6.97 -5.22
CA SER A 160 -14.19 6.14 -6.34
C SER A 160 -13.96 4.64 -6.16
N LEU A 161 -13.07 4.24 -5.24
CA LEU A 161 -12.80 2.83 -4.93
C LEU A 161 -13.84 2.21 -4.00
N LYS A 162 -14.63 3.02 -3.30
CA LYS A 162 -15.64 2.53 -2.35
C LYS A 162 -16.77 1.83 -3.10
N LEU A 163 -17.06 0.58 -2.71
CA LEU A 163 -18.14 -0.22 -3.28
C LEU A 163 -19.27 -0.36 -2.25
N GLU A 164 -20.53 -0.25 -2.69
CA GLU A 164 -21.70 -0.40 -1.82
C GLU A 164 -21.83 -1.81 -1.23
N ASN A 165 -21.51 -2.82 -2.05
CA ASN A 165 -21.59 -4.24 -1.67
C ASN A 165 -20.34 -4.79 -1.00
N GLN A 166 -19.28 -3.97 -0.82
CA GLN A 166 -18.04 -4.30 -0.13
C GLN A 166 -17.61 -3.12 0.73
N PRO A 167 -18.10 -2.99 1.99
CA PRO A 167 -17.84 -1.83 2.85
C PRO A 167 -16.35 -1.59 3.15
N ASP A 168 -15.53 -2.65 3.16
CA ASP A 168 -14.09 -2.61 3.39
C ASP A 168 -13.25 -2.41 2.11
N SER A 169 -13.90 -2.19 0.94
CA SER A 169 -13.19 -1.93 -0.32
C SER A 169 -12.27 -0.70 -0.27
N LEU A 170 -12.63 0.29 0.54
CA LEU A 170 -11.79 1.45 0.87
C LEU A 170 -11.93 1.77 2.36
N LEU A 171 -10.84 1.68 3.09
CA LEU A 171 -10.71 2.07 4.49
C LEU A 171 -9.82 3.30 4.62
N ILE A 172 -10.21 4.23 5.47
CA ILE A 172 -9.41 5.44 5.73
C ILE A 172 -8.75 5.28 7.09
N PHE A 173 -7.43 5.34 7.10
CA PHE A 173 -6.61 5.29 8.30
C PHE A 173 -6.14 6.70 8.65
N HIS A 174 -6.75 7.35 9.63
CA HIS A 174 -6.33 8.67 10.11
C HIS A 174 -5.05 8.56 10.94
N ASN A 175 -4.05 9.41 10.65
CA ASN A 175 -2.71 9.32 11.25
C ASN A 175 -2.05 10.70 11.46
N SER A 176 -2.84 11.71 11.81
CA SER A 176 -2.29 13.04 12.12
C SER A 176 -1.88 13.18 13.58
N SER A 177 -2.40 12.34 14.48
CA SER A 177 -2.06 12.28 15.90
C SER A 177 -1.95 10.83 16.39
N ASN A 178 -1.48 10.63 17.63
CA ASN A 178 -1.44 9.32 18.27
C ASN A 178 -2.85 8.78 18.52
N GLU A 179 -3.78 9.62 18.91
CA GLU A 179 -5.18 9.28 19.18
C GLU A 179 -5.85 8.77 17.89
N GLU A 180 -5.68 9.49 16.78
CA GLU A 180 -6.17 9.06 15.46
C GLU A 180 -5.56 7.72 15.05
N PHE A 181 -4.28 7.53 15.28
CA PHE A 181 -3.60 6.27 14.98
C PHE A 181 -4.20 5.10 15.78
N GLU A 182 -4.36 5.25 17.10
CA GLU A 182 -4.89 4.18 17.97
C GLU A 182 -6.33 3.83 17.61
N GLU A 183 -7.18 4.83 17.37
CA GLU A 183 -8.56 4.61 16.96
C GLU A 183 -8.67 3.93 15.60
N SER A 184 -7.88 4.40 14.62
CA SER A 184 -7.84 3.79 13.29
C SER A 184 -7.32 2.35 13.33
N MET A 185 -6.28 2.07 14.11
CA MET A 185 -5.78 0.70 14.31
C MET A 185 -6.88 -0.21 14.86
N LYS A 186 -7.52 0.19 15.95
CA LYS A 186 -8.60 -0.59 16.59
C LYS A 186 -9.75 -0.86 15.61
N THR A 187 -10.20 0.17 14.91
CA THR A 187 -11.34 0.07 14.00
C THR A 187 -11.03 -0.80 12.79
N ILE A 188 -9.89 -0.56 12.13
CA ILE A 188 -9.54 -1.27 10.89
C ILE A 188 -9.20 -2.73 11.17
N VAL A 189 -8.47 -3.04 12.24
CA VAL A 189 -8.20 -4.43 12.63
C VAL A 189 -9.50 -5.17 12.88
N ALA A 190 -10.42 -4.60 13.65
CA ALA A 190 -11.72 -5.22 13.93
C ALA A 190 -12.53 -5.47 12.64
N GLN A 191 -12.54 -4.53 11.69
CA GLN A 191 -13.23 -4.69 10.40
C GLN A 191 -12.62 -5.79 9.54
N LEU A 192 -11.28 -5.88 9.51
CA LEU A 192 -10.60 -6.91 8.72
C LEU A 192 -10.75 -8.31 9.32
N GLU A 193 -10.75 -8.44 10.65
CA GLU A 193 -10.95 -9.72 11.35
C GLU A 193 -12.40 -10.19 11.29
N ALA A 194 -13.39 -9.32 11.45
CA ALA A 194 -14.79 -9.67 11.34
C ALA A 194 -15.13 -10.27 9.96
N ALA A 195 -14.58 -9.71 8.91
CA ALA A 195 -14.74 -10.23 7.55
C ALA A 195 -14.08 -11.60 7.30
N VAL A 196 -13.19 -12.06 8.19
CA VAL A 196 -12.55 -13.40 8.16
C VAL A 196 -13.32 -14.39 9.04
N ALA A 197 -13.91 -13.94 10.15
CA ALA A 197 -14.62 -14.79 11.12
C ALA A 197 -15.94 -15.40 10.63
N ASP A 198 -16.56 -14.84 9.58
CA ASP A 198 -17.76 -15.40 8.93
C ASP A 198 -17.51 -16.73 8.18
N ARG A 199 -16.35 -17.34 8.35
CA ARG A 199 -16.01 -18.64 7.78
C ARG A 199 -16.39 -19.76 8.74
N VAL A 200 -17.38 -20.55 8.32
CA VAL A 200 -17.60 -21.91 8.84
C VAL A 200 -16.28 -22.69 8.61
N GLU A 201 -15.70 -23.22 9.69
CA GLU A 201 -14.56 -24.14 9.62
C GLU A 201 -14.95 -25.36 8.76
N ILE A 202 -14.46 -25.41 7.54
CA ILE A 202 -14.49 -26.64 6.75
C ILE A 202 -13.34 -27.50 7.29
N PRO A 203 -13.61 -28.69 7.86
CA PRO A 203 -12.57 -29.54 8.38
C PRO A 203 -11.60 -29.88 7.24
N ARG A 204 -10.29 -29.61 7.43
CA ARG A 204 -9.24 -30.06 6.52
C ARG A 204 -9.21 -31.61 6.57
N THR A 205 -9.87 -32.27 5.64
CA THR A 205 -9.68 -33.69 5.41
C THR A 205 -8.24 -33.89 4.95
N ARG A 206 -7.41 -34.49 5.80
CA ARG A 206 -6.09 -34.97 5.44
C ARG A 206 -6.25 -36.15 4.47
N TYR A 207 -5.70 -36.01 3.29
CA TYR A 207 -5.36 -37.14 2.45
C TYR A 207 -3.90 -37.53 2.67
#